data_d47421bb5e87dee99a86b93ce5280ab0
#
_entry.id   d47421bb5e87dee99a86b93ce5280ab0
#
_cell.length_a   1.000
_cell.length_b   1.000
_cell.length_c   1.000
_cell.angle_alpha   90.00
_cell.angle_beta   90.00
_cell.angle_gamma   90.00
#
_symmetry.space_group_name_H-M   'P 1'
#
loop_
_entity.id
_entity.type
_entity.pdbx_description
1 polymer ?
#
loop_
_entity_poly.entity_id
_entity_poly.type
_entity_poly.pdbx_seq_one_letter_code
_entity_poly.pdbx_strand_id
1 'polypeptide(L)'
;MSPELKVKVERLCEVLTKATHKQWKHTRGKTSHTYSVGQKYIRIISCEDGQSRSVWGFINKKEWTKSSGITFKEGDILKSAGWKTPALNAPRGNILEGYEIPPNSMRIYGPDYLR
;
A
#
# COMPACT_ATOMS: atom_id res chain seq x y z
N MET A 1 12.38 5.30 8.59
CA MET A 1 12.18 4.23 7.58
C MET A 1 13.53 3.67 7.17
N SER A 2 13.69 2.35 7.19
CA SER A 2 14.95 1.73 6.77
C SER A 2 15.19 1.91 5.26
N PRO A 3 16.46 1.90 4.81
CA PRO A 3 16.74 2.00 3.37
C PRO A 3 16.11 0.87 2.56
N GLU A 4 16.07 -0.34 3.09
CA GLU A 4 15.43 -1.48 2.42
C GLU A 4 13.93 -1.27 2.28
N LEU A 5 13.27 -0.80 3.33
CA LEU A 5 11.84 -0.53 3.30
C LEU A 5 11.52 0.57 2.30
N LYS A 6 12.33 1.63 2.25
CA LYS A 6 12.16 2.72 1.28
C LYS A 6 12.20 2.20 -0.16
N VAL A 7 13.18 1.37 -0.49
CA VAL A 7 13.29 0.78 -1.83
C VAL A 7 12.05 -0.04 -2.17
N LYS A 8 11.58 -0.85 -1.24
CA LYS A 8 10.39 -1.70 -1.46
C LYS A 8 9.12 -0.88 -1.59
N VAL A 9 8.96 0.20 -0.83
CA VAL A 9 7.81 1.11 -0.93
C VAL A 9 7.80 1.81 -2.29
N GLU A 10 8.95 2.33 -2.73
CA GLU A 10 9.06 2.98 -4.03
C GLU A 10 8.76 2.01 -5.17
N ARG A 11 9.23 0.78 -5.06
CA ARG A 11 8.94 -0.27 -6.03
C ARG A 11 7.45 -0.64 -6.04
N LEU A 12 6.82 -0.72 -4.87
CA LEU A 12 5.38 -0.98 -4.78
C LEU A 12 4.58 0.08 -5.52
N CYS A 13 4.90 1.36 -5.31
CA CYS A 13 4.24 2.47 -6.01
C CYS A 13 4.43 2.36 -7.52
N GLU A 14 5.63 2.03 -7.96
CA GLU A 14 5.94 1.84 -9.39
C GLU A 14 5.15 0.67 -9.98
N VAL A 15 5.13 -0.47 -9.31
CA VAL A 15 4.41 -1.66 -9.75
C VAL A 15 2.90 -1.39 -9.83
N LEU A 16 2.33 -0.73 -8.81
CA LEU A 16 0.91 -0.36 -8.80
C LEU A 16 0.57 0.57 -9.96
N THR A 17 1.41 1.56 -10.22
CA THR A 17 1.21 2.51 -11.33
C THR A 17 1.22 1.79 -12.67
N LYS A 18 2.20 0.92 -12.91
CA LYS A 18 2.31 0.16 -14.15
C LYS A 18 1.14 -0.81 -14.33
N ALA A 19 0.76 -1.51 -13.27
CA ALA A 19 -0.37 -2.45 -13.31
C ALA A 19 -1.69 -1.74 -13.60
N THR A 20 -1.90 -0.56 -13.02
CA THR A 20 -3.09 0.24 -13.25
C THR A 20 -3.15 0.72 -14.70
N HIS A 21 -2.04 1.22 -15.25
CA HIS A 21 -1.97 1.65 -16.64
C HIS A 21 -2.24 0.50 -17.61
N LYS A 22 -1.74 -0.69 -17.29
CA LYS A 22 -1.96 -1.88 -18.12
C LYS A 22 -3.42 -2.31 -18.13
N GLN A 23 -4.10 -2.24 -16.98
CA GLN A 23 -5.51 -2.65 -16.87
C GLN A 23 -6.46 -1.62 -17.45
N TRP A 24 -6.14 -0.32 -17.33
CA TRP A 24 -7.00 0.78 -17.75
C TRP A 24 -6.35 1.60 -18.87
N LYS A 25 -6.05 0.95 -20.01
CA LYS A 25 -5.35 1.56 -21.16
C LYS A 25 -6.07 2.75 -21.76
N HIS A 26 -7.40 2.81 -21.62
CA HIS A 26 -8.22 3.85 -22.25
C HIS A 26 -8.68 4.94 -21.28
N THR A 27 -8.19 4.95 -20.06
CA THR A 27 -8.50 6.02 -19.11
C THR A 27 -7.84 7.32 -19.56
N ARG A 28 -8.59 8.42 -19.53
CA ARG A 28 -8.08 9.73 -19.96
C ARG A 28 -7.09 10.34 -18.99
N GLY A 29 -7.16 10.02 -17.71
CA GLY A 29 -6.27 10.54 -16.68
C GLY A 29 -4.98 9.75 -16.56
N LYS A 30 -3.92 10.39 -16.06
CA LYS A 30 -2.69 9.72 -15.70
C LYS A 30 -2.80 9.25 -14.25
N THR A 31 -3.00 7.94 -14.06
CA THR A 31 -3.00 7.35 -12.74
C THR A 31 -1.57 7.09 -12.28
N SER A 32 -1.26 7.46 -11.07
CA SER A 32 0.04 7.19 -10.45
C SER A 32 -0.15 6.82 -8.99
N HIS A 33 0.90 6.27 -8.38
CA HIS A 33 0.91 5.96 -6.96
C HIS A 33 2.12 6.61 -6.33
N THR A 34 1.90 7.22 -5.18
CA THR A 34 2.96 7.84 -4.38
C THR A 34 2.79 7.44 -2.93
N TYR A 35 3.66 7.95 -2.07
CA TYR A 35 3.57 7.64 -0.65
C TYR A 35 3.90 8.85 0.19
N SER A 36 3.37 8.86 1.42
CA SER A 36 3.74 9.83 2.44
C SER A 36 4.14 9.08 3.71
N VAL A 37 5.19 9.57 4.37
CA VAL A 37 5.74 8.91 5.55
C VAL A 37 5.21 9.57 6.81
N GLY A 38 4.46 8.80 7.62
CA GLY A 38 4.00 9.24 8.93
C GLY A 38 4.88 8.65 10.05
N GLN A 39 4.45 8.82 11.29
CA GLN A 39 5.22 8.30 12.44
C GLN A 39 5.23 6.78 12.51
N LYS A 40 4.05 6.15 12.37
CA LYS A 40 3.89 4.69 12.45
C LYS A 40 3.76 4.03 11.11
N TYR A 41 3.17 4.72 10.14
CA TYR A 41 2.77 4.13 8.86
C TYR A 41 3.23 4.96 7.70
N ILE A 42 3.42 4.28 6.58
CA ILE A 42 3.62 4.91 5.28
C ILE A 42 2.30 4.76 4.53
N ARG A 43 1.71 5.88 4.12
CA ARG A 43 0.45 5.88 3.36
C ARG A 43 0.77 5.74 1.89
N ILE A 44 0.15 4.77 1.22
CA ILE A 44 0.27 4.59 -0.22
C ILE A 44 -0.95 5.24 -0.88
N ILE A 45 -0.72 6.23 -1.71
CA ILE A 45 -1.76 7.10 -2.25
C ILE A 45 -1.92 6.87 -3.75
N SER A 46 -3.15 6.64 -4.19
CA SER A 46 -3.50 6.60 -5.59
C SER A 46 -3.85 8.01 -6.05
N CYS A 47 -3.20 8.46 -7.12
CA CYS A 47 -3.36 9.80 -7.68
C CYS A 47 -3.90 9.72 -9.10
N GLU A 48 -4.62 10.76 -9.51
CA GLU A 48 -5.09 10.93 -10.88
C GLU A 48 -4.76 12.36 -11.30
N ASP A 49 -4.02 12.50 -12.41
CA ASP A 49 -3.53 13.80 -12.91
C ASP A 49 -2.80 14.63 -11.85
N GLY A 50 -2.00 13.95 -11.01
CA GLY A 50 -1.22 14.59 -9.96
C GLY A 50 -2.00 14.92 -8.69
N GLN A 51 -3.29 14.65 -8.66
CA GLN A 51 -4.13 14.91 -7.48
C GLN A 51 -4.40 13.61 -6.72
N SER A 52 -4.30 13.67 -5.39
CA SER A 52 -4.60 12.54 -4.53
C SER A 52 -6.09 12.18 -4.61
N ARG A 53 -6.41 10.93 -4.91
CA ARG A 53 -7.79 10.45 -5.06
C ARG A 53 -8.20 9.49 -3.95
N SER A 54 -7.33 8.55 -3.59
CA SER A 54 -7.66 7.54 -2.60
C SER A 54 -6.41 7.01 -1.95
N VAL A 55 -6.60 6.31 -0.83
CA VAL A 55 -5.53 5.60 -0.17
C VAL A 55 -5.60 4.14 -0.58
N TRP A 56 -4.53 3.64 -1.21
CA TRP A 56 -4.43 2.23 -1.56
C TRP A 56 -4.31 1.36 -0.30
N GLY A 57 -3.51 1.80 0.65
CA GLY A 57 -3.28 1.10 1.89
C GLY A 57 -2.16 1.75 2.70
N PHE A 58 -1.74 1.07 3.76
CA PHE A 58 -0.68 1.53 4.64
C PHE A 58 0.39 0.47 4.78
N ILE A 59 1.64 0.90 4.97
CA ILE A 59 2.77 0.02 5.25
C ILE A 59 3.24 0.33 6.67
N ASN A 60 3.35 -0.71 7.50
CA ASN A 60 3.85 -0.56 8.86
C ASN A 60 5.36 -0.28 8.85
N LYS A 61 5.79 0.77 9.52
CA LYS A 61 7.20 1.20 9.50
C LYS A 61 8.09 0.41 10.44
N LYS A 62 7.57 0.04 11.60
CA LYS A 62 8.36 -0.59 12.65
C LYS A 62 7.50 -1.58 13.42
N GLU A 63 8.06 -2.71 13.79
CA GLU A 63 7.34 -3.74 14.52
C GLU A 63 6.74 -3.21 15.82
N TRP A 64 5.49 -3.56 16.07
CA TRP A 64 4.81 -3.27 17.33
C TRP A 64 3.68 -4.27 17.56
N THR A 65 3.29 -4.43 18.82
CA THR A 65 2.23 -5.36 19.21
C THR A 65 1.04 -4.58 19.75
N LYS A 66 -0.11 -4.86 19.18
CA LYS A 66 -1.38 -4.29 19.63
C LYS A 66 -1.81 -4.90 20.98
N SER A 67 -2.59 -4.18 21.77
CA SER A 67 -3.09 -4.67 23.06
C SER A 67 -3.85 -6.00 22.96
N SER A 68 -4.47 -6.28 21.81
CA SER A 68 -5.15 -7.56 21.55
C SER A 68 -4.20 -8.73 21.26
N GLY A 69 -2.89 -8.48 21.19
CA GLY A 69 -1.88 -9.51 20.95
C GLY A 69 -1.41 -9.65 19.50
N ILE A 70 -2.00 -8.91 18.57
CA ILE A 70 -1.58 -8.94 17.17
C ILE A 70 -0.27 -8.15 17.03
N THR A 71 0.75 -8.78 16.43
CA THR A 71 2.02 -8.13 16.13
C THR A 71 2.06 -7.71 14.67
N PHE A 72 2.38 -6.44 14.44
CA PHE A 72 2.59 -5.88 13.11
C PHE A 72 4.08 -5.72 12.88
N LYS A 73 4.60 -6.33 11.82
CA LYS A 73 6.03 -6.32 11.49
C LYS A 73 6.37 -5.15 10.56
N GLU A 74 7.64 -4.80 10.50
CA GLU A 74 8.12 -3.86 9.50
C GLU A 74 7.78 -4.38 8.09
N GLY A 75 7.16 -3.52 7.27
CA GLY A 75 6.76 -3.87 5.91
C GLY A 75 5.39 -4.50 5.78
N ASP A 76 4.69 -4.75 6.89
CA ASP A 76 3.34 -5.30 6.84
C ASP A 76 2.39 -4.34 6.12
N ILE A 77 1.58 -4.91 5.23
CA ILE A 77 0.61 -4.17 4.43
C ILE A 77 -0.73 -4.18 5.17
N LEU A 78 -1.28 -3.00 5.38
CA LEU A 78 -2.55 -2.82 6.07
C LEU A 78 -3.56 -2.18 5.14
N LYS A 79 -4.81 -2.66 5.18
CA LYS A 79 -5.90 -2.05 4.43
C LYS A 79 -6.28 -0.73 5.09
N SER A 80 -6.71 0.26 4.30
CA SER A 80 -7.17 1.53 4.86
C SER A 80 -8.53 1.37 5.53
N ALA A 81 -8.68 1.96 6.73
CA ALA A 81 -9.96 2.14 7.39
C ALA A 81 -10.51 3.54 7.14
N GLY A 82 -9.69 4.42 6.60
CA GLY A 82 -10.01 5.78 6.24
C GLY A 82 -8.79 6.46 5.64
N TRP A 83 -8.89 7.75 5.37
CA TRP A 83 -7.79 8.49 4.76
C TRP A 83 -6.52 8.52 5.63
N LYS A 84 -6.69 8.59 6.94
CA LYS A 84 -5.58 8.79 7.89
C LYS A 84 -5.20 7.55 8.68
N THR A 85 -6.02 6.50 8.67
CA THR A 85 -5.84 5.37 9.57
C THR A 85 -5.95 4.03 8.85
N PRO A 86 -5.06 3.07 9.20
CA PRO A 86 -5.17 1.70 8.71
C PRO A 86 -6.19 0.89 9.53
N ALA A 87 -6.69 -0.18 8.93
CA ALA A 87 -7.44 -1.20 9.63
C ALA A 87 -6.47 -2.10 10.40
N LEU A 88 -6.59 -2.13 11.72
CA LEU A 88 -5.68 -2.89 12.60
C LEU A 88 -6.25 -4.26 12.97
N ASN A 89 -6.81 -4.97 12.00
CA ASN A 89 -7.34 -6.32 12.22
C ASN A 89 -6.34 -7.43 11.88
N ALA A 90 -5.67 -7.35 10.73
CA ALA A 90 -4.58 -8.26 10.37
C ALA A 90 -3.83 -7.73 9.15
N PRO A 91 -2.53 -8.01 9.03
CA PRO A 91 -1.77 -7.68 7.81
C PRO A 91 -2.31 -8.45 6.60
N ARG A 92 -2.21 -7.83 5.43
CA ARG A 92 -2.64 -8.41 4.15
C ARG A 92 -1.45 -8.93 3.33
N GLY A 93 -0.27 -8.88 3.89
CA GLY A 93 0.98 -9.30 3.29
C GLY A 93 2.12 -8.49 3.86
N ASN A 94 3.33 -8.71 3.34
CA ASN A 94 4.53 -7.97 3.78
C ASN A 94 5.41 -7.71 2.57
N ILE A 95 5.72 -6.42 2.31
CA ILE A 95 6.51 -6.05 1.13
C ILE A 95 7.98 -6.45 1.23
N LEU A 96 8.47 -6.72 2.44
CA LEU A 96 9.83 -7.24 2.64
C LEU A 96 9.90 -8.76 2.45
N GLU A 97 8.74 -9.43 2.46
CA GLU A 97 8.62 -10.90 2.34
C GLU A 97 8.03 -11.34 0.99
N GLY A 98 8.08 -10.49 -0.04
CA GLY A 98 7.73 -10.89 -1.39
C GLY A 98 6.28 -10.67 -1.81
N TYR A 99 5.59 -9.70 -1.22
CA TYR A 99 4.26 -9.33 -1.68
C TYR A 99 4.29 -8.86 -3.14
N GLU A 100 3.36 -9.34 -3.96
CA GLU A 100 3.29 -9.03 -5.38
C GLU A 100 1.90 -8.58 -5.80
N ILE A 101 1.85 -7.84 -6.93
CA ILE A 101 0.61 -7.45 -7.59
C ILE A 101 0.53 -8.25 -8.90
N PRO A 102 -0.22 -9.36 -8.94
CA PRO A 102 -0.37 -10.12 -10.17
C PRO A 102 -1.07 -9.32 -11.27
N PRO A 103 -0.78 -9.61 -12.56
CA PRO A 103 -1.48 -8.96 -13.67
C PRO A 103 -3.00 -9.14 -13.55
N ASN A 104 -3.75 -8.08 -13.86
CA ASN A 104 -5.22 -8.06 -13.80
C ASN A 104 -5.79 -8.39 -12.41
N SER A 105 -5.00 -8.13 -11.36
CA SER A 105 -5.41 -8.38 -9.99
C SER A 105 -6.23 -7.21 -9.43
N MET A 106 -7.21 -7.52 -8.59
CA MET A 106 -7.94 -6.50 -7.84
C MET A 106 -7.07 -5.78 -6.80
N ARG A 107 -5.86 -6.26 -6.55
CA ARG A 107 -4.90 -5.62 -5.63
C ARG A 107 -4.48 -4.21 -6.07
N ILE A 108 -4.72 -3.83 -7.33
CA ILE A 108 -4.47 -2.46 -7.78
C ILE A 108 -5.39 -1.43 -7.09
N TYR A 109 -6.52 -1.86 -6.55
CA TYR A 109 -7.48 -0.99 -5.85
C TYR A 109 -7.25 -0.95 -4.34
N GLY A 110 -6.48 -1.87 -3.80
CA GLY A 110 -6.18 -1.96 -2.39
C GLY A 110 -5.65 -3.35 -2.02
N PRO A 111 -5.11 -3.51 -0.80
CA PRO A 111 -4.70 -4.83 -0.32
C PRO A 111 -5.90 -5.78 -0.22
N ASP A 112 -5.64 -7.07 -0.25
CA ASP A 112 -6.67 -8.10 -0.18
C ASP A 112 -7.56 -7.94 1.05
N TYR A 113 -8.84 -8.27 0.89
CA TYR A 113 -9.75 -8.39 2.03
C TYR A 113 -9.41 -9.62 2.86
N LEU A 114 -9.66 -9.56 4.15
CA LEU A 114 -9.61 -10.72 5.02
C LEU A 114 -10.78 -11.65 4.67
N ARG A 115 -10.51 -12.92 4.72
CA ARG A 115 -11.52 -13.95 4.47
C ARG A 115 -11.97 -14.58 5.77
#